data_62d36787aa91036e30f5de00ceea80f0
#
_entry.id   62d36787aa91036e30f5de00ceea80f0
#
_cell.length_a   1.000
_cell.length_b   1.000
_cell.length_c   1.000
_cell.angle_alpha   90.00
_cell.angle_beta   90.00
_cell.angle_gamma   90.00
#
_symmetry.space_group_name_H-M   'P 1'
#
loop_
_entity.id
_entity.type
_entity.pdbx_description
1 polymer ?
#
loop_
_entity_poly.entity_id
_entity_poly.type
_entity_poly.pdbx_seq_one_letter_code
_entity_poly.pdbx_strand_id
1 'polypeptide(L)'
;MATETTQESKAKLADLRHRLVSWLTDAAYPMWATNGIDPLNGGFIETIAQNGAGLAHPRRARVHPRQMYAFAQAPALGWRGDARRVLRRGMDYFTQYYRRPDGLFRTLAGVDGAPLDDKAVLYDQAFALLGLSVAATGLDAREQYESRALELRAAIETTFRTDSGAFRSHEKGHGHIESNPHMHLLEACLAWAEVGKDPGWGEWAHQILNLAMLHFIRADSGALGEFFTIDLKPAPGTPGRIVEPGHQFEWAWLLLRSEARHPGPLRQAALRLIDIGENSGVRNQVAINSLLDDFSVHDANARFWPQTERLKAGLFAAQATGGETYWAMAASAAASFLPYIKTPVAGLWLDIQLPSGELIDSTAPASTFYHLVGAIVALDKTMAAVNRPA
;
A
#
# COMPACT_ATOMS: atom_id res chain seq x y z
N MET A 1 27.67 19.01 2.00
CA MET A 1 27.76 17.69 2.66
C MET A 1 28.31 16.72 1.62
N ALA A 2 29.30 15.85 1.98
CA ALA A 2 29.75 14.81 1.09
C ALA A 2 28.56 13.88 0.79
N THR A 3 28.35 13.52 -0.47
CA THR A 3 27.35 12.52 -0.88
C THR A 3 27.76 11.16 -0.32
N GLU A 4 26.86 10.49 0.39
CA GLU A 4 27.04 9.11 0.87
C GLU A 4 27.23 8.20 -0.34
N THR A 5 28.31 7.40 -0.35
CA THR A 5 28.60 6.51 -1.48
C THR A 5 27.58 5.38 -1.59
N THR A 6 27.45 4.80 -2.79
CA THR A 6 26.59 3.61 -2.99
C THR A 6 26.94 2.47 -2.03
N GLN A 7 28.22 2.27 -1.72
CA GLN A 7 28.67 1.22 -0.80
C GLN A 7 28.25 1.50 0.65
N GLU A 8 28.36 2.73 1.11
CA GLU A 8 27.92 3.15 2.44
C GLU A 8 26.40 3.01 2.59
N SER A 9 25.62 3.48 1.58
CA SER A 9 24.18 3.33 1.56
C SER A 9 23.74 1.86 1.60
N LYS A 10 24.39 0.98 0.83
CA LYS A 10 24.12 -0.47 0.85
C LYS A 10 24.47 -1.12 2.19
N ALA A 11 25.59 -0.73 2.81
CA ALA A 11 25.97 -1.23 4.14
C ALA A 11 24.94 -0.82 5.21
N LYS A 12 24.48 0.43 5.17
CA LYS A 12 23.43 0.93 6.05
C LYS A 12 22.07 0.22 5.82
N LEU A 13 21.69 -0.01 4.57
CA LEU A 13 20.50 -0.79 4.23
C LEU A 13 20.59 -2.24 4.74
N ALA A 14 21.77 -2.86 4.70
CA ALA A 14 21.96 -4.21 5.23
C ALA A 14 21.74 -4.28 6.74
N ASP A 15 22.27 -3.30 7.52
CA ASP A 15 22.00 -3.19 8.97
C ASP A 15 20.51 -2.95 9.24
N LEU A 16 19.89 -1.97 8.56
CA LEU A 16 18.48 -1.65 8.70
C LEU A 16 17.58 -2.83 8.34
N ARG A 17 17.91 -3.58 7.26
CA ARG A 17 17.20 -4.82 6.91
C ARG A 17 17.20 -5.80 8.07
N HIS A 18 18.34 -6.07 8.68
CA HIS A 18 18.44 -7.00 9.82
C HIS A 18 17.55 -6.54 10.97
N ARG A 19 17.66 -5.28 11.37
CA ARG A 19 16.87 -4.69 12.48
C ARG A 19 15.36 -4.73 12.21
N LEU A 20 14.93 -4.34 11.01
CA LEU A 20 13.51 -4.26 10.65
C LEU A 20 12.89 -5.64 10.47
N VAL A 21 13.61 -6.61 9.90
CA VAL A 21 13.16 -8.00 9.79
C VAL A 21 13.04 -8.63 11.18
N SER A 22 14.04 -8.46 12.06
CA SER A 22 13.95 -8.94 13.45
C SER A 22 12.78 -8.29 14.19
N TRP A 23 12.57 -6.98 14.04
CA TRP A 23 11.40 -6.32 14.64
C TRP A 23 10.07 -6.91 14.15
N LEU A 24 9.94 -7.22 12.85
CA LEU A 24 8.75 -7.89 12.32
C LEU A 24 8.56 -9.28 12.92
N THR A 25 9.61 -10.13 12.89
CA THR A 25 9.51 -11.55 13.27
C THR A 25 9.40 -11.77 14.76
N ASP A 26 10.08 -10.95 15.55
CA ASP A 26 10.20 -11.16 16.99
C ASP A 26 9.16 -10.36 17.79
N ALA A 27 8.61 -9.29 17.21
CA ALA A 27 7.67 -8.39 17.89
C ALA A 27 6.35 -8.16 17.13
N ALA A 28 6.37 -7.64 15.90
CA ALA A 28 5.15 -7.19 15.24
C ALA A 28 4.24 -8.36 14.84
N TYR A 29 4.75 -9.41 14.19
CA TYR A 29 3.93 -10.57 13.83
C TYR A 29 3.35 -11.28 15.06
N PRO A 30 4.09 -11.57 16.16
CA PRO A 30 3.51 -12.10 17.39
C PRO A 30 2.41 -11.21 17.95
N MET A 31 2.62 -9.89 18.04
CA MET A 31 1.65 -8.93 18.54
C MET A 31 0.36 -8.95 17.72
N TRP A 32 0.48 -8.81 16.39
CA TRP A 32 -0.69 -8.74 15.52
C TRP A 32 -1.37 -10.09 15.28
N ALA A 33 -0.68 -11.23 15.45
CA ALA A 33 -1.28 -12.56 15.40
C ALA A 33 -2.11 -12.89 16.67
N THR A 34 -1.86 -12.19 17.78
CA THR A 34 -2.58 -12.37 19.06
C THR A 34 -3.55 -11.23 19.31
N ASN A 35 -3.04 -10.03 19.53
CA ASN A 35 -3.84 -8.85 19.93
C ASN A 35 -4.50 -8.15 18.73
N GLY A 36 -4.03 -8.40 17.51
CA GLY A 36 -4.61 -7.90 16.26
C GLY A 36 -5.80 -8.70 15.74
N ILE A 37 -6.18 -9.79 16.44
CA ILE A 37 -7.34 -10.62 16.09
C ILE A 37 -8.32 -10.59 17.26
N ASP A 38 -9.60 -10.33 16.96
CA ASP A 38 -10.65 -10.34 17.98
C ASP A 38 -10.84 -11.78 18.52
N PRO A 39 -10.64 -12.01 19.81
CA PRO A 39 -10.77 -13.35 20.40
C PRO A 39 -12.22 -13.82 20.50
N LEU A 40 -13.20 -12.91 20.52
CA LEU A 40 -14.63 -13.22 20.71
C LEU A 40 -15.34 -13.41 19.37
N ASN A 41 -15.21 -12.42 18.47
CA ASN A 41 -15.97 -12.37 17.22
C ASN A 41 -15.13 -12.84 16.02
N GLY A 42 -13.82 -12.98 16.18
CA GLY A 42 -12.91 -13.26 15.08
C GLY A 42 -12.61 -12.01 14.22
N GLY A 43 -11.90 -12.22 13.12
CA GLY A 43 -11.47 -11.14 12.22
C GLY A 43 -10.36 -10.25 12.80
N PHE A 44 -9.77 -9.43 11.94
CA PHE A 44 -8.75 -8.48 12.35
C PHE A 44 -9.39 -7.20 12.92
N ILE A 45 -8.75 -6.66 13.96
CA ILE A 45 -9.17 -5.40 14.58
C ILE A 45 -8.62 -4.19 13.79
N GLU A 46 -9.25 -3.03 13.99
CA GLU A 46 -8.90 -1.79 13.29
C GLU A 46 -7.61 -1.15 13.83
N THR A 47 -7.45 -1.16 15.17
CA THR A 47 -6.32 -0.49 15.85
C THR A 47 -5.95 -1.20 17.16
N ILE A 48 -4.67 -1.11 17.54
CA ILE A 48 -4.15 -1.50 18.85
C ILE A 48 -3.67 -0.24 19.58
N ALA A 49 -4.06 -0.09 20.85
CA ALA A 49 -3.56 0.98 21.70
C ALA A 49 -2.09 0.74 22.09
N GLN A 50 -1.36 1.80 22.49
CA GLN A 50 0.07 1.69 22.81
C GLN A 50 0.38 0.83 24.06
N ASN A 51 -0.63 0.48 24.84
CA ASN A 51 -0.53 -0.53 25.92
C ASN A 51 -0.73 -1.98 25.45
N GLY A 52 -0.90 -2.21 24.15
CA GLY A 52 -1.10 -3.53 23.54
C GLY A 52 -2.55 -4.00 23.49
N ALA A 53 -3.52 -3.25 23.99
CA ALA A 53 -4.93 -3.63 23.95
C ALA A 53 -5.54 -3.39 22.57
N GLY A 54 -6.19 -4.40 21.99
CA GLY A 54 -7.02 -4.27 20.81
C GLY A 54 -8.28 -3.47 21.11
N LEU A 55 -8.63 -2.53 20.22
CA LEU A 55 -9.80 -1.66 20.42
C LEU A 55 -11.03 -2.17 19.66
N ALA A 56 -12.18 -2.10 20.34
CA ALA A 56 -13.47 -2.54 19.78
C ALA A 56 -14.11 -1.44 18.90
N HIS A 57 -13.46 -1.16 17.77
CA HIS A 57 -13.95 -0.19 16.76
C HIS A 57 -14.66 -0.92 15.60
N PRO A 58 -15.61 -0.27 14.90
CA PRO A 58 -16.06 -0.71 13.59
C PRO A 58 -14.88 -0.96 12.66
N ARG A 59 -14.99 -1.97 11.79
CA ARG A 59 -13.87 -2.47 10.98
C ARG A 59 -14.12 -2.22 9.51
N ARG A 60 -13.19 -1.50 8.87
CA ARG A 60 -13.22 -1.28 7.43
C ARG A 60 -12.84 -2.56 6.68
N ALA A 61 -13.50 -2.81 5.57
CA ALA A 61 -13.26 -4.00 4.75
C ALA A 61 -11.78 -4.22 4.42
N ARG A 62 -11.10 -3.15 4.02
CA ARG A 62 -9.69 -3.15 3.59
C ARG A 62 -8.69 -3.64 4.65
N VAL A 63 -9.05 -3.63 5.93
CA VAL A 63 -8.18 -4.11 7.00
C VAL A 63 -7.89 -5.60 6.86
N HIS A 64 -8.90 -6.41 6.50
CA HIS A 64 -8.75 -7.85 6.39
C HIS A 64 -7.76 -8.26 5.28
N PRO A 65 -7.92 -7.86 4.00
CA PRO A 65 -6.97 -8.20 2.95
C PRO A 65 -5.56 -7.63 3.18
N ARG A 66 -5.43 -6.45 3.80
CA ARG A 66 -4.13 -5.88 4.17
C ARG A 66 -3.41 -6.72 5.22
N GLN A 67 -4.12 -7.17 6.25
CA GLN A 67 -3.55 -8.07 7.26
C GLN A 67 -3.21 -9.44 6.66
N MET A 68 -4.08 -9.98 5.80
CA MET A 68 -3.80 -11.23 5.08
C MET A 68 -2.52 -11.12 4.24
N TYR A 69 -2.34 -10.01 3.51
CA TYR A 69 -1.10 -9.75 2.77
C TYR A 69 0.12 -9.76 3.70
N ALA A 70 0.05 -9.03 4.81
CA ALA A 70 1.15 -8.95 5.77
C ALA A 70 1.54 -10.34 6.30
N PHE A 71 0.57 -11.14 6.74
CA PHE A 71 0.86 -12.48 7.26
C PHE A 71 1.29 -13.49 6.20
N ALA A 72 0.89 -13.33 4.94
CA ALA A 72 1.36 -14.19 3.86
C ALA A 72 2.87 -14.02 3.57
N GLN A 73 3.43 -12.84 3.87
CA GLN A 73 4.87 -12.59 3.73
C GLN A 73 5.69 -13.12 4.92
N ALA A 74 5.07 -13.37 6.06
CA ALA A 74 5.75 -13.69 7.31
C ALA A 74 6.69 -14.92 7.26
N PRO A 75 6.30 -16.06 6.63
CA PRO A 75 7.20 -17.22 6.53
C PRO A 75 8.48 -16.95 5.74
N ALA A 76 8.39 -16.15 4.65
CA ALA A 76 9.54 -15.80 3.84
C ALA A 76 10.56 -14.91 4.58
N LEU A 77 10.09 -14.12 5.54
CA LEU A 77 10.92 -13.32 6.44
C LEU A 77 11.46 -14.10 7.64
N GLY A 78 11.04 -15.36 7.82
CA GLY A 78 11.52 -16.23 8.90
C GLY A 78 10.63 -16.30 10.14
N TRP A 79 9.44 -15.69 10.15
CA TRP A 79 8.50 -15.85 11.26
C TRP A 79 8.01 -17.31 11.37
N ARG A 80 8.05 -17.86 12.58
CA ARG A 80 7.74 -19.29 12.87
C ARG A 80 6.31 -19.53 13.33
N GLY A 81 5.48 -18.50 13.44
CA GLY A 81 4.06 -18.63 13.78
C GLY A 81 3.24 -19.22 12.64
N ASP A 82 1.98 -19.57 12.94
CA ASP A 82 1.07 -20.19 11.97
C ASP A 82 0.40 -19.14 11.07
N ALA A 83 1.17 -18.61 10.12
CA ALA A 83 0.71 -17.65 9.14
C ALA A 83 -0.47 -18.20 8.31
N ARG A 84 -0.45 -19.49 7.97
CA ARG A 84 -1.52 -20.13 7.18
C ARG A 84 -2.86 -20.13 7.91
N ARG A 85 -2.85 -20.40 9.24
CA ARG A 85 -4.06 -20.33 10.07
C ARG A 85 -4.59 -18.91 10.17
N VAL A 86 -3.71 -17.91 10.36
CA VAL A 86 -4.08 -16.49 10.41
C VAL A 86 -4.72 -16.06 9.09
N LEU A 87 -4.11 -16.42 7.96
CA LEU A 87 -4.61 -16.11 6.63
C LEU A 87 -5.99 -16.75 6.38
N ARG A 88 -6.17 -18.03 6.72
CA ARG A 88 -7.46 -18.74 6.56
C ARG A 88 -8.57 -18.06 7.38
N ARG A 89 -8.33 -17.81 8.66
CA ARG A 89 -9.30 -17.13 9.54
C ARG A 89 -9.68 -15.76 9.02
N GLY A 90 -8.71 -14.98 8.54
CA GLY A 90 -8.94 -13.67 7.92
C GLY A 90 -9.82 -13.76 6.68
N MET A 91 -9.56 -14.72 5.79
CA MET A 91 -10.34 -14.92 4.57
C MET A 91 -11.76 -15.41 4.85
N ASP A 92 -11.92 -16.35 5.79
CA ASP A 92 -13.23 -16.87 6.17
C ASP A 92 -14.11 -15.75 6.76
N TYR A 93 -13.56 -14.96 7.71
CA TYR A 93 -14.25 -13.80 8.27
C TYR A 93 -14.59 -12.76 7.21
N PHE A 94 -13.63 -12.41 6.34
CA PHE A 94 -13.83 -11.41 5.30
C PHE A 94 -14.92 -11.84 4.31
N THR A 95 -14.91 -13.10 3.89
CA THR A 95 -15.94 -13.63 2.99
C THR A 95 -17.32 -13.66 3.66
N GLN A 96 -17.40 -14.09 4.93
CA GLN A 96 -18.66 -14.23 5.65
C GLN A 96 -19.33 -12.90 5.92
N TYR A 97 -18.57 -11.87 6.35
CA TYR A 97 -19.15 -10.64 6.87
C TYR A 97 -19.11 -9.46 5.88
N TYR A 98 -18.24 -9.50 4.88
CA TYR A 98 -18.10 -8.37 3.94
C TYR A 98 -18.62 -8.65 2.53
N ARG A 99 -18.63 -9.92 2.08
CA ARG A 99 -19.12 -10.23 0.73
C ARG A 99 -20.63 -10.04 0.66
N ARG A 100 -21.08 -9.27 -0.35
CA ARG A 100 -22.50 -9.02 -0.65
C ARG A 100 -23.01 -10.05 -1.66
N PRO A 101 -24.36 -10.21 -1.79
CA PRO A 101 -24.96 -11.12 -2.79
C PRO A 101 -24.62 -10.78 -4.25
N ASP A 102 -24.32 -9.50 -4.55
CA ASP A 102 -23.92 -9.04 -5.89
C ASP A 102 -22.44 -9.29 -6.21
N GLY A 103 -21.70 -9.93 -5.31
CA GLY A 103 -20.28 -10.26 -5.47
C GLY A 103 -19.32 -9.17 -5.02
N LEU A 104 -19.78 -7.96 -4.76
CA LEU A 104 -18.98 -6.88 -4.18
C LEU A 104 -18.79 -7.05 -2.67
N PHE A 105 -17.96 -6.20 -2.08
CA PHE A 105 -17.69 -6.18 -0.65
C PHE A 105 -18.15 -4.84 -0.05
N ARG A 106 -18.91 -4.90 1.08
CA ARG A 106 -19.32 -3.71 1.84
C ARG A 106 -18.12 -3.03 2.49
N THR A 107 -18.24 -1.74 2.79
CA THR A 107 -17.09 -0.95 3.29
C THR A 107 -16.90 -1.05 4.80
N LEU A 108 -17.95 -1.27 5.61
CA LEU A 108 -17.86 -1.20 7.07
C LEU A 108 -18.74 -2.24 7.76
N ALA A 109 -18.19 -2.92 8.77
CA ALA A 109 -18.90 -3.80 9.67
C ALA A 109 -18.64 -3.44 11.14
N GLY A 110 -19.58 -3.77 12.01
CA GLY A 110 -19.44 -3.71 13.45
C GLY A 110 -18.44 -4.74 13.98
N VAL A 111 -18.14 -4.68 15.28
CA VAL A 111 -17.28 -5.67 15.96
C VAL A 111 -17.85 -7.08 15.90
N ASP A 112 -19.18 -7.21 15.91
CA ASP A 112 -19.93 -8.46 15.77
C ASP A 112 -20.07 -8.96 14.32
N GLY A 113 -19.53 -8.20 13.36
CA GLY A 113 -19.66 -8.48 11.93
C GLY A 113 -20.96 -7.96 11.28
N ALA A 114 -21.87 -7.36 12.04
CA ALA A 114 -23.09 -6.77 11.47
C ALA A 114 -22.75 -5.63 10.50
N PRO A 115 -23.44 -5.52 9.34
CA PRO A 115 -23.23 -4.43 8.40
C PRO A 115 -23.55 -3.06 9.02
N LEU A 116 -22.62 -2.10 8.96
CA LEU A 116 -22.81 -0.71 9.36
C LEU A 116 -22.88 0.23 8.17
N ASP A 117 -22.07 0.01 7.13
CA ASP A 117 -22.21 0.67 5.85
C ASP A 117 -22.07 -0.41 4.74
N ASP A 118 -23.21 -0.66 4.06
CA ASP A 118 -23.30 -1.70 3.04
C ASP A 118 -22.87 -1.22 1.65
N LYS A 119 -22.44 0.05 1.51
CA LYS A 119 -21.94 0.57 0.23
C LYS A 119 -20.69 -0.17 -0.20
N ALA A 120 -20.52 -0.30 -1.52
CA ALA A 120 -19.25 -0.69 -2.11
C ALA A 120 -18.46 0.55 -2.53
N VAL A 121 -17.17 0.57 -2.21
CA VAL A 121 -16.22 1.57 -2.70
C VAL A 121 -15.08 0.86 -3.44
N LEU A 122 -14.63 1.44 -4.54
CA LEU A 122 -13.61 0.83 -5.43
C LEU A 122 -12.33 0.44 -4.66
N TYR A 123 -11.93 1.29 -3.73
CA TYR A 123 -10.75 1.07 -2.88
C TYR A 123 -10.82 -0.26 -2.10
N ASP A 124 -11.96 -0.58 -1.50
CA ASP A 124 -12.15 -1.85 -0.78
C ASP A 124 -12.21 -3.04 -1.73
N GLN A 125 -12.76 -2.86 -2.96
CA GLN A 125 -12.79 -3.91 -3.97
C GLN A 125 -11.38 -4.23 -4.49
N ALA A 126 -10.52 -3.21 -4.67
CA ALA A 126 -9.13 -3.40 -5.05
C ALA A 126 -8.38 -4.24 -4.00
N PHE A 127 -8.56 -3.93 -2.72
CA PHE A 127 -7.99 -4.75 -1.63
C PHE A 127 -8.62 -6.13 -1.54
N ALA A 128 -9.90 -6.30 -1.82
CA ALA A 128 -10.52 -7.62 -1.90
C ALA A 128 -9.88 -8.48 -2.99
N LEU A 129 -9.63 -7.93 -4.18
CA LEU A 129 -8.89 -8.62 -5.25
C LEU A 129 -7.47 -9.00 -4.80
N LEU A 130 -6.74 -8.09 -4.14
CA LEU A 130 -5.40 -8.37 -3.60
C LEU A 130 -5.46 -9.49 -2.54
N GLY A 131 -6.42 -9.44 -1.62
CA GLY A 131 -6.60 -10.47 -0.60
C GLY A 131 -6.91 -11.85 -1.19
N LEU A 132 -7.71 -11.92 -2.26
CA LEU A 132 -7.98 -13.16 -2.98
C LEU A 132 -6.71 -13.71 -3.65
N SER A 133 -5.84 -12.88 -4.25
CA SER A 133 -4.57 -13.33 -4.85
C SER A 133 -3.62 -13.89 -3.80
N VAL A 134 -3.58 -13.27 -2.63
CA VAL A 134 -2.79 -13.72 -1.48
C VAL A 134 -3.31 -15.06 -0.94
N ALA A 135 -4.63 -15.24 -0.85
CA ALA A 135 -5.24 -16.49 -0.43
C ALA A 135 -5.03 -17.61 -1.46
N ALA A 136 -5.03 -17.29 -2.75
CA ALA A 136 -4.78 -18.23 -3.83
C ALA A 136 -3.44 -18.96 -3.69
N THR A 137 -2.40 -18.22 -3.28
CA THR A 137 -1.05 -18.77 -3.06
C THR A 137 -0.87 -19.28 -1.64
N GLY A 138 -1.22 -18.49 -0.63
CA GLY A 138 -0.98 -18.81 0.78
C GLY A 138 -1.82 -19.96 1.34
N LEU A 139 -2.95 -20.29 0.70
CA LEU A 139 -3.83 -21.41 1.08
C LEU A 139 -3.82 -22.57 0.07
N ASP A 140 -2.99 -22.51 -0.97
CA ASP A 140 -2.89 -23.51 -2.05
C ASP A 140 -4.25 -23.79 -2.74
N ALA A 141 -5.04 -22.76 -2.99
CA ALA A 141 -6.39 -22.86 -3.52
C ALA A 141 -6.61 -21.90 -4.72
N ARG A 142 -5.62 -21.88 -5.65
CA ARG A 142 -5.58 -20.94 -6.78
C ARG A 142 -6.89 -20.91 -7.56
N GLU A 143 -7.36 -22.03 -8.06
CA GLU A 143 -8.52 -22.07 -8.95
C GLU A 143 -9.79 -21.55 -8.27
N GLN A 144 -9.99 -21.89 -7.00
CA GLN A 144 -11.12 -21.41 -6.20
C GLN A 144 -11.10 -19.89 -6.03
N TYR A 145 -9.95 -19.33 -5.68
CA TYR A 145 -9.85 -17.88 -5.43
C TYR A 145 -9.75 -17.08 -6.73
N GLU A 146 -9.20 -17.64 -7.81
CA GLU A 146 -9.22 -17.02 -9.13
C GLU A 146 -10.65 -16.91 -9.66
N SER A 147 -11.49 -17.96 -9.54
CA SER A 147 -12.91 -17.88 -9.89
C SER A 147 -13.61 -16.73 -9.16
N ARG A 148 -13.41 -16.62 -7.85
CA ARG A 148 -14.00 -15.52 -7.04
C ARG A 148 -13.47 -14.15 -7.45
N ALA A 149 -12.20 -14.06 -7.81
CA ALA A 149 -11.59 -12.80 -8.28
C ALA A 149 -12.15 -12.40 -9.66
N LEU A 150 -12.41 -13.34 -10.53
CA LEU A 150 -13.05 -13.09 -11.83
C LEU A 150 -14.52 -12.62 -11.67
N GLU A 151 -15.28 -13.23 -10.74
CA GLU A 151 -16.61 -12.75 -10.37
C GLU A 151 -16.57 -11.31 -9.84
N LEU A 152 -15.64 -11.02 -8.93
CA LEU A 152 -15.47 -9.67 -8.39
C LEU A 152 -15.03 -8.68 -9.47
N ARG A 153 -14.10 -9.06 -10.37
CA ARG A 153 -13.69 -8.21 -11.49
C ARG A 153 -14.87 -7.86 -12.39
N ALA A 154 -15.73 -8.81 -12.71
CA ALA A 154 -16.93 -8.58 -13.49
C ALA A 154 -17.92 -7.63 -12.76
N ALA A 155 -18.09 -7.79 -11.46
CA ALA A 155 -18.93 -6.90 -10.64
C ALA A 155 -18.36 -5.47 -10.59
N ILE A 156 -17.04 -5.31 -10.45
CA ILE A 156 -16.35 -4.01 -10.51
C ILE A 156 -16.56 -3.35 -11.88
N GLU A 157 -16.36 -4.11 -12.96
CA GLU A 157 -16.56 -3.62 -14.34
C GLU A 157 -17.97 -3.07 -14.53
N THR A 158 -18.97 -3.81 -14.11
CA THR A 158 -20.38 -3.43 -14.27
C THR A 158 -20.78 -2.23 -13.41
N THR A 159 -20.23 -2.13 -12.19
CA THR A 159 -20.68 -1.15 -11.19
C THR A 159 -19.92 0.16 -11.24
N PHE A 160 -18.62 0.12 -11.50
CA PHE A 160 -17.74 1.27 -11.33
C PHE A 160 -17.18 1.85 -12.65
N ARG A 161 -17.18 1.07 -13.74
CA ARG A 161 -16.61 1.55 -15.01
C ARG A 161 -17.38 2.76 -15.54
N THR A 162 -16.64 3.73 -16.05
CA THR A 162 -17.17 4.93 -16.71
C THR A 162 -16.93 4.90 -18.22
N ASP A 163 -17.63 5.74 -18.97
CA ASP A 163 -17.43 5.88 -20.42
C ASP A 163 -16.02 6.37 -20.76
N SER A 164 -15.35 7.08 -19.84
CA SER A 164 -13.95 7.51 -19.99
C SER A 164 -12.92 6.40 -19.79
N GLY A 165 -13.35 5.20 -19.43
CA GLY A 165 -12.48 4.05 -19.14
C GLY A 165 -11.90 4.05 -17.73
N ALA A 166 -12.18 5.06 -16.89
CA ALA A 166 -11.85 5.06 -15.47
C ALA A 166 -12.90 4.29 -14.65
N PHE A 167 -12.67 4.20 -13.35
CA PHE A 167 -13.62 3.63 -12.40
C PHE A 167 -14.05 4.69 -11.39
N ARG A 168 -15.35 4.77 -11.09
CA ARG A 168 -15.85 5.64 -10.02
C ARG A 168 -15.33 5.16 -8.67
N SER A 169 -15.10 6.09 -7.75
CA SER A 169 -14.67 5.71 -6.39
C SER A 169 -15.80 5.05 -5.57
N HIS A 170 -17.06 5.34 -5.88
CA HIS A 170 -18.25 4.85 -5.17
C HIS A 170 -19.29 4.27 -6.13
N GLU A 171 -20.04 3.24 -5.69
CA GLU A 171 -21.09 2.58 -6.49
C GLU A 171 -22.29 3.50 -6.81
N LYS A 172 -22.57 4.50 -5.97
CA LYS A 172 -23.69 5.41 -6.10
C LYS A 172 -23.25 6.87 -5.94
N GLY A 173 -23.89 7.75 -6.71
CA GLY A 173 -23.72 9.19 -6.62
C GLY A 173 -22.78 9.78 -7.68
N HIS A 174 -22.64 11.11 -7.62
CA HIS A 174 -21.73 11.88 -8.47
C HIS A 174 -20.29 11.81 -7.90
N GLY A 175 -19.74 10.60 -7.80
CA GLY A 175 -18.43 10.37 -7.22
C GLY A 175 -17.33 10.99 -8.08
N HIS A 176 -16.27 11.45 -7.41
CA HIS A 176 -15.01 11.79 -8.04
C HIS A 176 -14.33 10.51 -8.56
N ILE A 177 -13.49 10.67 -9.57
CA ILE A 177 -12.46 9.70 -9.91
C ILE A 177 -11.26 10.01 -9.01
N GLU A 178 -10.70 9.00 -8.37
CA GLU A 178 -9.53 9.15 -7.50
C GLU A 178 -8.38 8.27 -8.00
N SER A 179 -7.16 8.80 -7.98
CA SER A 179 -5.96 8.05 -8.38
C SER A 179 -5.66 6.89 -7.41
N ASN A 180 -5.93 7.07 -6.12
CA ASN A 180 -5.64 6.13 -5.06
C ASN A 180 -6.34 4.75 -5.23
N PRO A 181 -7.67 4.64 -5.43
CA PRO A 181 -8.31 3.36 -5.72
C PRO A 181 -7.76 2.68 -6.99
N HIS A 182 -7.43 3.44 -8.03
CA HIS A 182 -6.84 2.91 -9.26
C HIS A 182 -5.43 2.35 -9.03
N MET A 183 -4.64 2.98 -8.17
CA MET A 183 -3.32 2.52 -7.77
C MET A 183 -3.37 1.12 -7.14
N HIS A 184 -4.26 0.91 -6.17
CA HIS A 184 -4.41 -0.39 -5.54
C HIS A 184 -5.10 -1.42 -6.45
N LEU A 185 -5.95 -0.97 -7.38
CA LEU A 185 -6.48 -1.84 -8.41
C LEU A 185 -5.38 -2.33 -9.36
N LEU A 186 -4.46 -1.43 -9.76
CA LEU A 186 -3.25 -1.81 -10.51
C LEU A 186 -2.41 -2.82 -9.73
N GLU A 187 -2.16 -2.58 -8.45
CA GLU A 187 -1.40 -3.49 -7.59
C GLU A 187 -2.03 -4.89 -7.55
N ALA A 188 -3.36 -4.95 -7.38
CA ALA A 188 -4.10 -6.22 -7.39
C ALA A 188 -4.03 -6.92 -8.76
N CYS A 189 -4.16 -6.18 -9.86
CA CYS A 189 -4.01 -6.72 -11.21
C CYS A 189 -2.61 -7.29 -11.46
N LEU A 190 -1.57 -6.58 -11.02
CA LEU A 190 -0.18 -7.07 -11.11
C LEU A 190 0.03 -8.34 -10.28
N ALA A 191 -0.55 -8.41 -9.08
CA ALA A 191 -0.49 -9.61 -8.25
C ALA A 191 -1.18 -10.81 -8.93
N TRP A 192 -2.37 -10.60 -9.51
CA TRP A 192 -3.07 -11.64 -10.25
C TRP A 192 -2.37 -12.03 -11.55
N ALA A 193 -1.75 -11.10 -12.27
CA ALA A 193 -0.96 -11.41 -13.47
C ALA A 193 0.28 -12.28 -13.17
N GLU A 194 0.72 -12.32 -11.92
CA GLU A 194 1.82 -13.20 -11.46
C GLU A 194 1.32 -14.60 -11.08
N VAL A 195 0.12 -14.75 -10.52
CA VAL A 195 -0.35 -16.00 -9.92
C VAL A 195 -1.54 -16.63 -10.64
N GLY A 196 -2.35 -15.85 -11.34
CA GLY A 196 -3.53 -16.29 -12.09
C GLY A 196 -3.19 -16.80 -13.48
N LYS A 197 -4.22 -17.32 -14.16
CA LYS A 197 -4.13 -17.82 -15.54
C LYS A 197 -4.84 -16.91 -16.55
N ASP A 198 -5.76 -16.04 -16.08
CA ASP A 198 -6.57 -15.18 -16.93
C ASP A 198 -5.75 -13.98 -17.45
N PRO A 199 -5.64 -13.78 -18.79
CA PRO A 199 -4.86 -12.68 -19.36
C PRO A 199 -5.47 -11.30 -19.10
N GLY A 200 -6.76 -11.22 -18.78
CA GLY A 200 -7.46 -9.96 -18.51
C GLY A 200 -6.89 -9.19 -17.32
N TRP A 201 -6.12 -9.82 -16.43
CA TRP A 201 -5.41 -9.11 -15.39
C TRP A 201 -4.32 -8.19 -15.93
N GLY A 202 -3.56 -8.68 -16.92
CA GLY A 202 -2.57 -7.87 -17.63
C GLY A 202 -3.21 -6.75 -18.45
N GLU A 203 -4.36 -7.02 -19.06
CA GLU A 203 -5.12 -6.04 -19.84
C GLU A 203 -5.64 -4.90 -18.94
N TRP A 204 -6.20 -5.22 -17.77
CA TRP A 204 -6.64 -4.22 -16.80
C TRP A 204 -5.46 -3.40 -16.27
N ALA A 205 -4.34 -4.05 -15.92
CA ALA A 205 -3.13 -3.35 -15.53
C ALA A 205 -2.69 -2.34 -16.59
N HIS A 206 -2.66 -2.75 -17.87
CA HIS A 206 -2.32 -1.87 -18.98
C HIS A 206 -3.29 -0.68 -19.13
N GLN A 207 -4.60 -0.91 -19.02
CA GLN A 207 -5.61 0.15 -19.07
C GLN A 207 -5.42 1.16 -17.94
N ILE A 208 -5.17 0.71 -16.70
CA ILE A 208 -4.96 1.58 -15.55
C ILE A 208 -3.66 2.37 -15.68
N LEU A 209 -2.59 1.76 -16.18
CA LEU A 209 -1.33 2.45 -16.47
C LEU A 209 -1.52 3.55 -17.50
N ASN A 210 -2.22 3.27 -18.59
CA ASN A 210 -2.53 4.27 -19.63
C ASN A 210 -3.38 5.42 -19.06
N LEU A 211 -4.39 5.10 -18.23
CA LEU A 211 -5.21 6.10 -17.57
C LEU A 211 -4.36 7.02 -16.68
N ALA A 212 -3.44 6.45 -15.89
CA ALA A 212 -2.55 7.21 -15.03
C ALA A 212 -1.62 8.12 -15.84
N MET A 213 -0.99 7.59 -16.90
CA MET A 213 -0.06 8.33 -17.75
C MET A 213 -0.73 9.48 -18.51
N LEU A 214 -2.01 9.31 -18.91
CA LEU A 214 -2.74 10.30 -19.71
C LEU A 214 -3.48 11.34 -18.86
N HIS A 215 -3.91 10.99 -17.64
CA HIS A 215 -4.86 11.80 -16.89
C HIS A 215 -4.45 12.06 -15.44
N PHE A 216 -3.84 11.09 -14.74
CA PHE A 216 -3.50 11.27 -13.31
C PHE A 216 -2.16 11.97 -13.14
N ILE A 217 -1.20 11.73 -14.03
CA ILE A 217 0.08 12.44 -14.06
C ILE A 217 -0.10 13.72 -14.89
N ARG A 218 0.08 14.87 -14.25
CA ARG A 218 -0.08 16.19 -14.85
C ARG A 218 0.97 16.43 -15.94
N ALA A 219 0.54 16.84 -17.11
CA ALA A 219 1.44 17.06 -18.24
C ALA A 219 2.41 18.24 -18.04
N ASP A 220 2.02 19.24 -17.24
CA ASP A 220 2.79 20.47 -16.99
C ASP A 220 3.90 20.25 -15.93
N SER A 221 3.59 19.61 -14.82
CA SER A 221 4.53 19.42 -13.70
C SER A 221 5.12 18.00 -13.62
N GLY A 222 4.43 17.01 -14.17
CA GLY A 222 4.72 15.60 -13.98
C GLY A 222 4.28 15.05 -12.62
N ALA A 223 3.57 15.83 -11.80
CA ALA A 223 3.05 15.40 -10.52
C ALA A 223 1.80 14.53 -10.68
N LEU A 224 1.63 13.54 -9.83
CA LEU A 224 0.38 12.81 -9.71
C LEU A 224 -0.66 13.69 -9.01
N GLY A 225 -1.86 13.81 -9.58
CA GLY A 225 -3.04 14.39 -8.93
C GLY A 225 -3.86 13.33 -8.22
N GLU A 226 -4.70 13.76 -7.26
CA GLU A 226 -5.47 12.84 -6.41
C GLU A 226 -6.93 12.72 -6.84
N PHE A 227 -7.61 13.84 -7.13
CA PHE A 227 -9.05 13.91 -7.33
C PHE A 227 -9.41 14.52 -8.68
N PHE A 228 -10.32 13.86 -9.39
CA PHE A 228 -10.73 14.21 -10.74
C PHE A 228 -12.25 14.23 -10.88
N THR A 229 -12.76 15.01 -11.81
CA THR A 229 -14.15 14.92 -12.27
C THR A 229 -14.35 13.61 -13.06
N ILE A 230 -15.63 13.31 -13.39
CA ILE A 230 -15.96 12.16 -14.25
C ILE A 230 -15.32 12.24 -15.66
N ASP A 231 -15.03 13.47 -16.12
CA ASP A 231 -14.36 13.74 -17.39
C ASP A 231 -12.83 13.76 -17.26
N LEU A 232 -12.28 13.26 -16.15
CA LEU A 232 -10.85 13.14 -15.87
C LEU A 232 -10.09 14.49 -15.85
N LYS A 233 -10.78 15.59 -15.58
CA LYS A 233 -10.15 16.87 -15.25
C LYS A 233 -9.91 16.97 -13.76
N PRO A 234 -8.90 17.72 -13.30
CA PRO A 234 -8.73 17.98 -11.88
C PRO A 234 -10.03 18.43 -11.22
N ALA A 235 -10.38 17.88 -10.06
CA ALA A 235 -11.58 18.26 -9.34
C ALA A 235 -11.55 19.77 -8.98
N PRO A 236 -12.70 20.46 -8.94
CA PRO A 236 -12.71 21.88 -8.63
C PRO A 236 -12.26 22.16 -7.19
N GLY A 237 -11.62 23.30 -6.99
CA GLY A 237 -11.16 23.76 -5.68
C GLY A 237 -9.92 23.00 -5.14
N THR A 238 -9.74 22.98 -3.83
CA THR A 238 -8.59 22.37 -3.17
C THR A 238 -8.40 20.88 -3.49
N PRO A 239 -9.43 20.02 -3.55
CA PRO A 239 -9.24 18.61 -3.87
C PRO A 239 -8.45 18.37 -5.16
N GLY A 240 -8.76 19.09 -6.24
CA GLY A 240 -8.05 18.94 -7.52
C GLY A 240 -6.62 19.48 -7.52
N ARG A 241 -6.22 20.18 -6.46
CA ARG A 241 -4.87 20.70 -6.28
C ARG A 241 -3.97 19.82 -5.40
N ILE A 242 -4.55 18.86 -4.68
CA ILE A 242 -3.80 17.99 -3.76
C ILE A 242 -2.77 17.15 -4.51
N VAL A 243 -1.57 17.09 -3.94
CA VAL A 243 -0.43 16.24 -4.33
C VAL A 243 0.10 15.58 -3.08
N GLU A 244 -0.06 14.27 -2.94
CA GLU A 244 0.44 13.50 -1.79
C GLU A 244 1.83 12.92 -2.11
N PRO A 245 2.90 13.30 -1.41
CA PRO A 245 4.24 12.73 -1.60
C PRO A 245 4.26 11.21 -1.48
N GLY A 246 3.49 10.65 -0.53
CA GLY A 246 3.34 9.19 -0.37
C GLY A 246 2.84 8.49 -1.64
N HIS A 247 1.85 9.07 -2.30
CA HIS A 247 1.30 8.51 -3.55
C HIS A 247 2.23 8.76 -4.75
N GLN A 248 3.04 9.86 -4.77
CA GLN A 248 4.10 10.01 -5.78
C GLN A 248 5.06 8.82 -5.71
N PHE A 249 5.50 8.43 -4.50
CA PHE A 249 6.37 7.28 -4.30
C PHE A 249 5.68 5.95 -4.60
N GLU A 250 4.43 5.78 -4.20
CA GLU A 250 3.71 4.53 -4.39
C GLU A 250 3.44 4.26 -5.89
N TRP A 251 2.98 5.25 -6.65
CA TRP A 251 2.86 5.14 -8.10
C TRP A 251 4.22 4.91 -8.77
N ALA A 252 5.28 5.57 -8.30
CA ALA A 252 6.60 5.44 -8.91
C ALA A 252 7.11 3.99 -8.89
N TRP A 253 7.04 3.30 -7.75
CA TRP A 253 7.49 1.90 -7.71
C TRP A 253 6.55 0.95 -8.47
N LEU A 254 5.24 1.25 -8.54
CA LEU A 254 4.31 0.47 -9.36
C LEU A 254 4.61 0.63 -10.86
N LEU A 255 4.91 1.84 -11.33
CA LEU A 255 5.34 2.08 -12.70
C LEU A 255 6.63 1.31 -13.01
N LEU A 256 7.63 1.37 -12.13
CA LEU A 256 8.89 0.64 -12.31
C LEU A 256 8.69 -0.88 -12.31
N ARG A 257 7.83 -1.41 -11.43
CA ARG A 257 7.46 -2.83 -11.42
C ARG A 257 6.78 -3.26 -12.72
N SER A 258 6.03 -2.36 -13.32
CA SER A 258 5.26 -2.64 -14.55
C SER A 258 6.09 -2.58 -15.82
N GLU A 259 7.26 -1.91 -15.81
CA GLU A 259 8.04 -1.57 -17.01
C GLU A 259 8.39 -2.77 -17.89
N ALA A 260 8.73 -3.91 -17.30
CA ALA A 260 9.12 -5.09 -18.07
C ALA A 260 7.97 -5.74 -18.86
N ARG A 261 6.72 -5.47 -18.47
CA ARG A 261 5.52 -6.08 -19.07
C ARG A 261 4.68 -5.10 -19.88
N HIS A 262 4.86 -3.81 -19.68
CA HIS A 262 4.04 -2.77 -20.29
C HIS A 262 4.95 -1.74 -20.97
N PRO A 263 4.99 -1.69 -22.31
CA PRO A 263 5.81 -0.71 -23.04
C PRO A 263 5.28 0.70 -22.81
N GLY A 264 6.21 1.67 -22.72
CA GLY A 264 5.89 3.08 -22.54
C GLY A 264 6.95 3.82 -21.72
N PRO A 265 6.81 5.12 -21.51
CA PRO A 265 7.77 5.93 -20.78
C PRO A 265 7.60 5.83 -19.25
N LEU A 266 7.28 4.61 -18.73
CA LEU A 266 6.94 4.39 -17.33
C LEU A 266 8.11 4.74 -16.40
N ARG A 267 9.34 4.38 -16.76
CA ARG A 267 10.54 4.71 -15.99
C ARG A 267 10.74 6.21 -15.86
N GLN A 268 10.60 6.95 -16.96
CA GLN A 268 10.77 8.41 -16.93
C GLN A 268 9.73 9.07 -16.03
N ALA A 269 8.46 8.66 -16.12
CA ALA A 269 7.40 9.14 -15.26
C ALA A 269 7.67 8.79 -13.78
N ALA A 270 8.06 7.54 -13.49
CA ALA A 270 8.39 7.09 -12.13
C ALA A 270 9.51 7.93 -11.50
N LEU A 271 10.60 8.14 -12.22
CA LEU A 271 11.72 8.95 -11.72
C LEU A 271 11.32 10.41 -11.51
N ARG A 272 10.42 10.96 -12.34
CA ARG A 272 9.88 12.31 -12.15
C ARG A 272 8.99 12.39 -10.90
N LEU A 273 8.15 11.38 -10.63
CA LEU A 273 7.35 11.31 -9.40
C LEU A 273 8.25 11.23 -8.16
N ILE A 274 9.32 10.44 -8.20
CA ILE A 274 10.32 10.37 -7.11
C ILE A 274 10.96 11.74 -6.88
N ASP A 275 11.39 12.41 -7.94
CA ASP A 275 12.01 13.73 -7.87
C ASP A 275 11.09 14.77 -7.19
N ILE A 276 9.81 14.80 -7.57
CA ILE A 276 8.80 15.65 -6.94
C ILE A 276 8.60 15.30 -5.47
N GLY A 277 8.44 14.00 -5.15
CA GLY A 277 8.27 13.52 -3.78
C GLY A 277 9.45 13.92 -2.89
N GLU A 278 10.69 13.70 -3.35
CA GLU A 278 11.91 14.02 -2.59
C GLU A 278 12.13 15.53 -2.43
N ASN A 279 12.11 16.27 -3.54
CA ASN A 279 12.53 17.68 -3.50
C ASN A 279 11.44 18.60 -2.92
N SER A 280 10.16 18.26 -3.13
CA SER A 280 9.04 19.09 -2.68
C SER A 280 8.34 18.54 -1.44
N GLY A 281 8.30 17.21 -1.26
CA GLY A 281 7.49 16.53 -0.25
C GLY A 281 8.25 16.00 0.97
N VAL A 282 9.58 15.99 0.96
CA VAL A 282 10.37 15.52 2.11
C VAL A 282 10.85 16.71 2.95
N ARG A 283 10.58 16.65 4.25
CA ARG A 283 11.03 17.63 5.26
C ARG A 283 11.60 16.86 6.45
N ASN A 284 12.74 17.31 6.99
CA ASN A 284 13.38 16.65 8.15
C ASN A 284 13.52 15.12 7.96
N GLN A 285 13.87 14.68 6.74
CA GLN A 285 14.03 13.27 6.33
C GLN A 285 12.75 12.42 6.29
N VAL A 286 11.56 13.01 6.46
CA VAL A 286 10.27 12.33 6.33
C VAL A 286 9.42 12.95 5.24
N ALA A 287 8.66 12.14 4.54
CA ALA A 287 7.65 12.58 3.57
C ALA A 287 6.44 13.12 4.33
N ILE A 288 6.04 14.36 4.06
CA ILE A 288 4.87 14.99 4.64
C ILE A 288 3.58 14.51 3.98
N ASN A 289 2.43 14.79 4.60
CA ASN A 289 1.15 14.27 4.15
C ASN A 289 0.73 14.82 2.78
N SER A 290 0.76 16.15 2.58
CA SER A 290 0.32 16.70 1.31
C SER A 290 0.90 18.08 0.98
N LEU A 291 1.00 18.31 -0.33
CA LEU A 291 1.29 19.58 -1.00
C LEU A 291 0.07 20.01 -1.81
N LEU A 292 0.11 21.22 -2.33
CA LEU A 292 -0.73 21.67 -3.43
C LEU A 292 0.00 21.50 -4.79
N ASP A 293 -0.68 21.74 -5.88
CA ASP A 293 -0.16 21.61 -7.25
C ASP A 293 0.95 22.61 -7.64
N ASP A 294 1.11 23.68 -6.87
CA ASP A 294 2.24 24.62 -6.92
C ASP A 294 3.40 24.21 -5.98
N PHE A 295 3.32 23.00 -5.39
CA PHE A 295 4.24 22.45 -4.42
C PHE A 295 4.35 23.21 -3.10
N SER A 296 3.46 24.15 -2.81
CA SER A 296 3.31 24.71 -1.46
C SER A 296 2.79 23.65 -0.48
N VAL A 297 3.22 23.75 0.78
CA VAL A 297 2.82 22.78 1.82
C VAL A 297 1.34 22.97 2.18
N HIS A 298 0.55 21.89 2.10
CA HIS A 298 -0.85 21.85 2.52
C HIS A 298 -1.02 21.23 3.91
N ASP A 299 -0.43 20.03 4.14
CA ASP A 299 -0.35 19.37 5.45
C ASP A 299 1.08 18.92 5.72
N ALA A 300 1.74 19.59 6.68
CA ALA A 300 3.12 19.35 7.04
C ALA A 300 3.33 18.19 8.03
N ASN A 301 2.27 17.56 8.55
CA ASN A 301 2.40 16.34 9.35
C ASN A 301 2.93 15.21 8.47
N ALA A 302 3.58 14.21 9.07
CA ALA A 302 4.11 13.05 8.35
C ALA A 302 3.54 11.76 8.94
N ARG A 303 2.69 11.07 8.19
CA ARG A 303 2.25 9.72 8.55
C ARG A 303 3.34 8.70 8.28
N PHE A 304 3.23 7.51 8.89
CA PHE A 304 4.24 6.48 8.73
C PHE A 304 4.23 5.84 7.34
N TRP A 305 3.05 5.55 6.77
CA TRP A 305 2.93 4.85 5.49
C TRP A 305 3.66 5.54 4.32
N PRO A 306 3.72 6.89 4.18
CA PRO A 306 4.48 7.51 3.10
C PRO A 306 5.98 7.19 3.15
N GLN A 307 6.54 6.96 4.35
CA GLN A 307 7.95 6.60 4.50
C GLN A 307 8.22 5.21 3.94
N THR A 308 7.25 4.28 4.06
CA THR A 308 7.34 2.92 3.52
C THR A 308 7.31 2.94 2.00
N GLU A 309 6.48 3.79 1.40
CA GLU A 309 6.41 3.95 -0.05
C GLU A 309 7.67 4.63 -0.61
N ARG A 310 8.21 5.61 0.12
CA ARG A 310 9.49 6.24 -0.18
C ARG A 310 10.62 5.21 -0.23
N LEU A 311 10.69 4.27 0.72
CA LEU A 311 11.66 3.18 0.72
C LEU A 311 11.51 2.30 -0.53
N LYS A 312 10.28 1.85 -0.83
CA LYS A 312 10.03 1.02 -2.03
C LYS A 312 10.46 1.76 -3.30
N ALA A 313 10.05 3.02 -3.47
CA ALA A 313 10.41 3.82 -4.64
C ALA A 313 11.93 3.94 -4.82
N GLY A 314 12.67 4.23 -3.73
CA GLY A 314 14.14 4.28 -3.76
C GLY A 314 14.77 2.95 -4.17
N LEU A 315 14.31 1.83 -3.60
CA LEU A 315 14.84 0.50 -3.93
C LEU A 315 14.58 0.12 -5.40
N PHE A 316 13.35 0.33 -5.89
CA PHE A 316 13.01 0.01 -7.28
C PHE A 316 13.77 0.92 -8.28
N ALA A 317 13.92 2.22 -7.98
CA ALA A 317 14.69 3.14 -8.81
C ALA A 317 16.19 2.80 -8.82
N ALA A 318 16.76 2.44 -7.66
CA ALA A 318 18.15 2.01 -7.55
C ALA A 318 18.41 0.74 -8.37
N GLN A 319 17.49 -0.22 -8.37
CA GLN A 319 17.60 -1.43 -9.19
C GLN A 319 17.44 -1.13 -10.69
N ALA A 320 16.52 -0.25 -11.06
CA ALA A 320 16.25 0.07 -12.47
C ALA A 320 17.35 0.91 -13.14
N THR A 321 18.09 1.73 -12.35
CA THR A 321 19.04 2.72 -12.87
C THR A 321 20.48 2.51 -12.43
N GLY A 322 20.70 1.82 -11.32
CA GLY A 322 22.02 1.77 -10.64
C GLY A 322 22.40 3.07 -9.92
N GLY A 323 21.52 4.10 -9.93
CA GLY A 323 21.82 5.45 -9.45
C GLY A 323 22.10 5.52 -7.95
N GLU A 324 23.22 6.17 -7.59
CA GLU A 324 23.71 6.33 -6.21
C GLU A 324 22.69 7.07 -5.33
N THR A 325 22.06 8.11 -5.87
CA THR A 325 21.06 8.93 -5.17
C THR A 325 19.86 8.11 -4.68
N TYR A 326 19.44 7.08 -5.42
CA TYR A 326 18.32 6.22 -5.04
C TYR A 326 18.69 5.24 -3.92
N TRP A 327 19.95 4.77 -3.87
CA TRP A 327 20.43 3.99 -2.73
C TRP A 327 20.48 4.84 -1.45
N ALA A 328 20.95 6.08 -1.54
CA ALA A 328 20.95 7.02 -0.42
C ALA A 328 19.52 7.38 0.05
N MET A 329 18.60 7.63 -0.90
CA MET A 329 17.17 7.82 -0.63
C MET A 329 16.58 6.63 0.13
N ALA A 330 16.79 5.41 -0.36
CA ALA A 330 16.30 4.19 0.28
C ALA A 330 16.86 4.03 1.71
N ALA A 331 18.15 4.29 1.91
CA ALA A 331 18.79 4.23 3.22
C ALA A 331 18.23 5.29 4.20
N SER A 332 17.97 6.51 3.72
CA SER A 332 17.33 7.57 4.48
C SER A 332 15.89 7.20 4.85
N ALA A 333 15.11 6.69 3.89
CA ALA A 333 13.73 6.27 4.10
C ALA A 333 13.64 5.10 5.11
N ALA A 334 14.47 4.07 4.97
CA ALA A 334 14.49 2.95 5.92
C ALA A 334 14.88 3.40 7.35
N ALA A 335 15.83 4.33 7.47
CA ALA A 335 16.23 4.87 8.77
C ALA A 335 15.10 5.67 9.44
N SER A 336 14.25 6.34 8.67
CA SER A 336 13.12 7.11 9.19
C SER A 336 12.04 6.24 9.87
N PHE A 337 12.04 4.91 9.70
CA PHE A 337 11.11 4.01 10.38
C PHE A 337 11.40 3.89 11.88
N LEU A 338 12.67 4.01 12.27
CA LEU A 338 13.11 3.69 13.63
C LEU A 338 12.42 4.52 14.72
N PRO A 339 12.22 5.85 14.57
CA PRO A 339 11.44 6.61 15.55
C PRO A 339 9.99 6.13 15.68
N TYR A 340 9.31 5.82 14.55
CA TYR A 340 7.91 5.40 14.55
C TYR A 340 7.69 4.04 15.25
N ILE A 341 8.63 3.11 15.14
CA ILE A 341 8.53 1.76 15.77
C ILE A 341 9.09 1.71 17.19
N LYS A 342 9.61 2.82 17.71
CA LYS A 342 10.08 2.92 19.09
C LYS A 342 8.91 3.19 20.02
N THR A 343 8.23 2.16 20.47
CA THR A 343 7.01 2.20 21.28
C THR A 343 7.20 1.49 22.62
N PRO A 344 6.40 1.80 23.67
CA PRO A 344 6.46 1.12 24.96
C PRO A 344 6.22 -0.38 24.87
N VAL A 345 5.30 -0.81 24.01
CA VAL A 345 5.02 -2.22 23.72
C VAL A 345 5.60 -2.55 22.35
N ALA A 346 6.53 -3.49 22.31
CA ALA A 346 7.19 -3.91 21.08
C ALA A 346 6.20 -4.48 20.05
N GLY A 347 6.43 -4.17 18.77
CA GLY A 347 5.58 -4.65 17.66
C GLY A 347 4.43 -3.70 17.30
N LEU A 348 4.34 -2.55 17.97
CA LEU A 348 3.45 -1.43 17.62
C LEU A 348 4.23 -0.30 16.95
N TRP A 349 3.51 0.72 16.52
CA TRP A 349 4.07 1.95 15.94
C TRP A 349 3.21 3.16 16.29
N LEU A 350 3.84 4.33 16.24
CA LEU A 350 3.17 5.62 16.20
C LEU A 350 2.93 5.97 14.72
N ASP A 351 1.81 6.61 14.41
CA ASP A 351 1.40 6.78 13.00
C ASP A 351 1.67 8.20 12.46
N ILE A 352 1.80 9.19 13.33
CA ILE A 352 1.88 10.60 12.93
C ILE A 352 3.04 11.30 13.63
N GLN A 353 3.89 11.96 12.83
CA GLN A 353 4.91 12.90 13.28
C GLN A 353 4.49 14.33 12.94
N LEU A 354 4.61 15.23 13.91
CA LEU A 354 4.38 16.66 13.74
C LEU A 354 5.57 17.33 13.01
N PRO A 355 5.39 18.55 12.47
CA PRO A 355 6.47 19.31 11.86
C PRO A 355 7.63 19.63 12.83
N SER A 356 7.38 19.62 14.13
CA SER A 356 8.40 19.72 15.18
C SER A 356 9.34 18.52 15.28
N GLY A 357 8.96 17.37 14.66
CA GLY A 357 9.63 16.09 14.81
C GLY A 357 9.07 15.22 15.94
N GLU A 358 8.15 15.73 16.74
CA GLU A 358 7.46 14.97 17.80
C GLU A 358 6.49 13.96 17.20
N LEU A 359 6.47 12.74 17.74
CA LEU A 359 5.52 11.68 17.37
C LEU A 359 4.31 11.74 18.32
N ILE A 360 3.10 11.75 17.73
CA ILE A 360 1.85 11.77 18.50
C ILE A 360 1.63 10.39 19.12
N ASP A 361 1.35 10.34 20.41
CA ASP A 361 0.91 9.13 21.10
C ASP A 361 -0.51 8.77 20.62
N SER A 362 -0.56 7.94 19.59
CA SER A 362 -1.78 7.48 18.91
C SER A 362 -1.82 5.96 18.87
N THR A 363 -2.99 5.41 18.57
CA THR A 363 -3.12 3.95 18.36
C THR A 363 -2.38 3.52 17.10
N ALA A 364 -1.88 2.27 17.07
CA ALA A 364 -1.31 1.66 15.88
C ALA A 364 -2.43 1.17 14.94
N PRO A 365 -2.63 1.78 13.76
CA PRO A 365 -3.68 1.37 12.83
C PRO A 365 -3.26 0.13 12.04
N ALA A 366 -4.11 -0.89 12.00
CA ALA A 366 -3.88 -2.14 11.27
C ALA A 366 -3.57 -1.91 9.78
N SER A 367 -4.14 -0.86 9.19
CA SER A 367 -3.92 -0.53 7.77
C SER A 367 -2.47 -0.19 7.43
N THR A 368 -1.68 0.33 8.36
CA THR A 368 -0.27 0.67 8.15
C THR A 368 0.63 -0.58 8.13
N PHE A 369 0.21 -1.70 8.76
CA PHE A 369 1.00 -2.94 8.79
C PHE A 369 1.30 -3.49 7.39
N TYR A 370 0.33 -3.43 6.49
CA TYR A 370 0.50 -3.80 5.07
C TYR A 370 1.66 -3.04 4.41
N HIS A 371 1.69 -1.72 4.57
CA HIS A 371 2.74 -0.87 4.02
C HIS A 371 4.12 -1.19 4.61
N LEU A 372 4.19 -1.35 5.95
CA LEU A 372 5.41 -1.73 6.66
C LEU A 372 5.98 -3.05 6.15
N VAL A 373 5.16 -4.09 6.11
CA VAL A 373 5.57 -5.41 5.65
C VAL A 373 5.98 -5.35 4.19
N GLY A 374 5.21 -4.69 3.33
CA GLY A 374 5.54 -4.55 1.90
C GLY A 374 6.90 -3.90 1.66
N ALA A 375 7.21 -2.83 2.40
CA ALA A 375 8.50 -2.14 2.31
C ALA A 375 9.67 -2.98 2.83
N ILE A 376 9.49 -3.67 3.95
CA ILE A 376 10.55 -4.52 4.53
C ILE A 376 10.81 -5.75 3.67
N VAL A 377 9.77 -6.33 3.04
CA VAL A 377 9.91 -7.40 2.04
C VAL A 377 10.67 -6.91 0.80
N ALA A 378 10.36 -5.71 0.31
CA ALA A 378 11.11 -5.12 -0.81
C ALA A 378 12.58 -4.91 -0.46
N LEU A 379 12.86 -4.41 0.74
CA LEU A 379 14.23 -4.25 1.25
C LEU A 379 14.95 -5.60 1.37
N ASP A 380 14.29 -6.60 1.95
CA ASP A 380 14.86 -7.95 2.13
C ASP A 380 15.24 -8.58 0.78
N LYS A 381 14.32 -8.56 -0.19
CA LYS A 381 14.54 -9.10 -1.54
C LYS A 381 15.65 -8.34 -2.28
N THR A 382 15.67 -7.01 -2.20
CA THR A 382 16.69 -6.18 -2.86
C THR A 382 18.08 -6.47 -2.31
N MET A 383 18.23 -6.51 -1.00
CA MET A 383 19.53 -6.77 -0.37
C MET A 383 19.98 -8.22 -0.58
N ALA A 384 19.06 -9.18 -0.65
CA ALA A 384 19.41 -10.55 -1.02
C ALA A 384 19.92 -10.67 -2.47
N ALA A 385 19.35 -9.87 -3.40
CA ALA A 385 19.81 -9.82 -4.79
C ALA A 385 21.21 -9.17 -4.93
N VAL A 386 21.46 -8.09 -4.19
CA VAL A 386 22.77 -7.38 -4.17
C VAL A 386 23.91 -8.28 -3.67
N ASN A 387 23.61 -9.18 -2.74
CA ASN A 387 24.62 -10.06 -2.12
C ASN A 387 24.83 -11.40 -2.88
N ARG A 388 24.10 -11.65 -3.97
CA ARG A 388 24.38 -12.83 -4.82
C ARG A 388 25.63 -12.56 -5.65
N PRO A 389 26.63 -13.45 -5.64
CA PRO A 389 27.75 -13.35 -6.59
C PRO A 389 27.20 -13.42 -8.02
N ALA A 390 27.73 -12.59 -8.91
CA ALA A 390 27.40 -12.52 -10.33
C ALA A 390 27.73 -13.81 -11.07
#